data_cb4849095b4141eb5362f8869402255c
#
_entry.id   cb4849095b4141eb5362f8869402255c
#
_cell.length_a   1.000
_cell.length_b   1.000
_cell.length_c   1.000
_cell.angle_alpha   90.00
_cell.angle_beta   90.00
_cell.angle_gamma   90.00
#
_symmetry.space_group_name_H-M   'P 1'
#
loop_
_entity.id
_entity.type
_entity.pdbx_description
1 polymer ?
#
loop_
_entity_poly.entity_id
_entity_poly.type
_entity_poly.pdbx_seq_one_letter_code
_entity_poly.pdbx_strand_id
1 'polypeptide(L)'
;PVLDMVKPILNAVPEISEGKHVVERISGGIELDNVSFRYGEDLPLVVDDLSLKIRPGQYVALVGATGCGKSTLMRLMLGFETPQKGAVYFDGRDIASLDLKSLRRRMGVVMQDGKLFSGDIYSNITISAPWLTMDEAWEAAELAGIAEDIRRMPMGMHTIISEGSGL
;
A
#
# COMPACT_ATOMS: atom_id res chain seq x y z
N PRO A 1 -19.63 -28.40 -5.50
CA PRO A 1 -19.93 -26.95 -5.55
C PRO A 1 -19.18 -26.16 -4.48
N VAL A 2 -19.25 -26.56 -3.15
CA VAL A 2 -18.55 -25.80 -2.08
C VAL A 2 -17.03 -25.90 -2.22
N LEU A 3 -16.50 -27.07 -2.58
CA LEU A 3 -15.06 -27.27 -2.78
C LEU A 3 -14.51 -26.41 -3.93
N ASP A 4 -15.30 -26.17 -4.96
CA ASP A 4 -14.88 -25.37 -6.11
C ASP A 4 -14.77 -23.87 -5.77
N MET A 5 -15.59 -23.40 -4.83
CA MET A 5 -15.50 -22.03 -4.30
C MET A 5 -14.25 -21.81 -3.42
N VAL A 6 -13.76 -22.88 -2.76
CA VAL A 6 -12.60 -22.80 -1.87
C VAL A 6 -11.28 -23.07 -2.60
N LYS A 7 -11.30 -23.76 -3.75
CA LYS A 7 -10.11 -24.06 -4.56
C LYS A 7 -9.22 -22.83 -4.86
N PRO A 8 -9.76 -21.66 -5.26
CA PRO A 8 -8.93 -20.48 -5.49
C PRO A 8 -8.16 -20.03 -4.26
N ILE A 9 -8.76 -20.17 -3.07
CA ILE A 9 -8.13 -19.82 -1.80
C ILE A 9 -7.05 -20.84 -1.43
N LEU A 10 -7.34 -22.14 -1.60
CA LEU A 10 -6.39 -23.22 -1.30
C LEU A 10 -5.20 -23.25 -2.26
N ASN A 11 -5.39 -22.82 -3.50
CA ASN A 11 -4.35 -22.75 -4.53
C ASN A 11 -3.64 -21.40 -4.57
N ALA A 12 -4.07 -20.43 -3.75
CA ALA A 12 -3.39 -19.14 -3.69
C ALA A 12 -1.97 -19.35 -3.15
N VAL A 13 -0.99 -18.90 -3.93
CA VAL A 13 0.40 -18.92 -3.51
C VAL A 13 0.59 -17.80 -2.50
N PRO A 14 0.93 -18.11 -1.24
CA PRO A 14 1.14 -17.07 -0.24
C PRO A 14 2.37 -16.25 -0.61
N GLU A 15 2.37 -14.98 -0.21
CA GLU A 15 3.53 -14.13 -0.32
C GLU A 15 4.62 -14.65 0.63
N ILE A 16 5.60 -15.40 0.08
CA ILE A 16 6.65 -16.06 0.85
C ILE A 16 7.77 -15.05 1.10
N SER A 17 8.11 -14.87 2.38
CA SER A 17 9.23 -14.01 2.82
C SER A 17 10.52 -14.80 3.09
N GLU A 18 10.50 -16.14 2.96
CA GLU A 18 11.68 -16.97 3.19
C GLU A 18 12.82 -16.62 2.23
N GLY A 19 14.00 -16.37 2.80
CA GLY A 19 15.19 -16.00 2.04
C GLY A 19 15.21 -14.57 1.49
N LYS A 20 14.17 -13.75 1.76
CA LYS A 20 14.12 -12.37 1.33
C LYS A 20 14.74 -11.41 2.36
N HIS A 21 15.28 -10.30 1.86
CA HIS A 21 15.92 -9.30 2.71
C HIS A 21 14.88 -8.44 3.45
N VAL A 22 14.95 -8.43 4.77
CA VAL A 22 14.14 -7.55 5.62
C VAL A 22 14.58 -6.10 5.43
N VAL A 23 13.61 -5.22 5.27
CA VAL A 23 13.83 -3.78 5.08
C VAL A 23 13.69 -3.07 6.43
N GLU A 24 14.81 -2.67 7.02
CA GLU A 24 14.82 -1.93 8.28
C GLU A 24 14.60 -0.43 8.09
N ARG A 25 15.17 0.13 7.02
CA ARG A 25 15.08 1.56 6.66
C ARG A 25 14.98 1.71 5.15
N ILE A 26 14.29 2.75 4.72
CA ILE A 26 14.26 3.21 3.32
C ILE A 26 14.59 4.70 3.29
N SER A 27 15.34 5.11 2.28
CA SER A 27 15.59 6.53 1.97
C SER A 27 14.49 7.12 1.11
N GLY A 28 13.75 6.27 0.38
CA GLY A 28 12.63 6.64 -0.46
C GLY A 28 12.99 6.81 -1.94
N GLY A 29 14.14 6.31 -2.39
CA GLY A 29 14.46 6.19 -3.81
C GLY A 29 13.65 5.07 -4.45
N ILE A 30 12.96 5.36 -5.58
CA ILE A 30 12.20 4.35 -6.34
C ILE A 30 12.66 4.41 -7.79
N GLU A 31 12.92 3.25 -8.38
CA GLU A 31 13.29 3.16 -9.79
C GLU A 31 12.51 2.04 -10.46
N LEU A 32 11.91 2.34 -11.58
CA LEU A 32 11.35 1.37 -12.51
C LEU A 32 12.28 1.32 -13.71
N ASP A 33 12.68 0.13 -14.10
CA ASP A 33 13.61 -0.08 -15.21
C ASP A 33 12.95 -0.96 -16.27
N ASN A 34 12.61 -0.37 -17.42
CA ASN A 34 11.99 -1.01 -18.59
C ASN A 34 10.79 -1.91 -18.23
N VAL A 35 9.94 -1.42 -17.32
CA VAL A 35 8.80 -2.16 -16.78
C VAL A 35 7.70 -2.28 -17.82
N SER A 36 7.26 -3.53 -18.10
CA SER A 36 6.05 -3.83 -18.86
C SER A 36 5.13 -4.74 -18.06
N PHE A 37 3.83 -4.40 -18.07
CA PHE A 37 2.84 -5.12 -17.29
C PHE A 37 1.47 -5.20 -18.00
N ARG A 38 0.83 -6.38 -17.90
CA ARG A 38 -0.57 -6.64 -18.25
C ARG A 38 -1.22 -7.54 -17.18
N TYR A 39 -2.52 -7.45 -17.03
CA TYR A 39 -3.27 -8.26 -16.06
C TYR A 39 -3.56 -9.69 -16.52
N GLY A 40 -3.35 -10.02 -17.78
CA GLY A 40 -3.56 -11.36 -18.36
C GLY A 40 -2.81 -11.48 -19.68
N GLU A 41 -2.45 -12.71 -20.05
CA GLU A 41 -1.64 -12.97 -21.26
C GLU A 41 -2.30 -12.44 -22.54
N ASP A 42 -3.63 -12.53 -22.63
CA ASP A 42 -4.41 -12.08 -23.77
C ASP A 42 -4.88 -10.61 -23.67
N LEU A 43 -4.52 -9.91 -22.59
CA LEU A 43 -4.90 -8.52 -22.40
C LEU A 43 -3.80 -7.56 -22.91
N PRO A 44 -4.19 -6.34 -23.34
CA PRO A 44 -3.21 -5.33 -23.74
C PRO A 44 -2.29 -4.94 -22.59
N LEU A 45 -1.10 -4.47 -22.92
CA LEU A 45 -0.18 -3.89 -21.95
C LEU A 45 -0.83 -2.63 -21.34
N VAL A 46 -0.82 -2.57 -20.01
CA VAL A 46 -1.26 -1.41 -19.24
C VAL A 46 -0.07 -0.48 -18.95
N VAL A 47 1.11 -1.07 -18.78
CA VAL A 47 2.39 -0.37 -18.71
C VAL A 47 3.29 -1.00 -19.78
N ASP A 48 3.93 -0.19 -20.59
CA ASP A 48 4.76 -0.64 -21.70
C ASP A 48 6.10 0.10 -21.68
N ASP A 49 7.16 -0.67 -21.45
CA ASP A 49 8.57 -0.23 -21.44
C ASP A 49 8.82 1.07 -20.64
N LEU A 50 8.20 1.17 -19.46
CA LEU A 50 8.28 2.36 -18.62
C LEU A 50 9.55 2.36 -17.78
N SER A 51 10.33 3.42 -17.91
CA SER A 51 11.44 3.72 -17.01
C SER A 51 11.18 5.04 -16.28
N LEU A 52 11.30 5.01 -14.95
CA LEU A 52 11.07 6.16 -14.08
C LEU A 52 12.03 6.10 -12.89
N LYS A 53 12.62 7.21 -12.53
CA LYS A 53 13.48 7.32 -11.36
C LYS A 53 13.03 8.46 -10.45
N ILE A 54 12.69 8.11 -9.21
CA ILE A 54 12.30 9.02 -8.15
C ILE A 54 13.42 9.04 -7.11
N ARG A 55 13.93 10.22 -6.81
CA ARG A 55 15.00 10.41 -5.83
C ARG A 55 14.41 10.51 -4.41
N PRO A 56 15.18 10.15 -3.37
CA PRO A 56 14.79 10.41 -1.99
C PRO A 56 14.34 11.84 -1.75
N GLY A 57 13.24 12.04 -1.03
CA GLY A 57 12.68 13.36 -0.71
C GLY A 57 12.00 14.08 -1.87
N GLN A 58 11.91 13.49 -3.04
CA GLN A 58 11.27 14.08 -4.20
C GLN A 58 9.74 13.96 -4.11
N TYR A 59 9.05 15.05 -4.43
CA TYR A 59 7.60 15.05 -4.62
C TYR A 59 7.28 14.83 -6.10
N VAL A 60 6.50 13.80 -6.41
CA VAL A 60 6.18 13.40 -7.80
C VAL A 60 4.69 13.29 -8.00
N ALA A 61 4.15 13.92 -9.05
CA ALA A 61 2.77 13.78 -9.46
C ALA A 61 2.66 12.92 -10.73
N LEU A 62 1.84 11.87 -10.67
CA LEU A 62 1.47 11.07 -11.84
C LEU A 62 0.17 11.60 -12.43
N VAL A 63 0.24 12.19 -13.61
CA VAL A 63 -0.91 12.78 -14.31
C VAL A 63 -1.24 12.00 -15.57
N GLY A 64 -2.51 11.98 -15.95
CA GLY A 64 -2.97 11.28 -17.14
C GLY A 64 -4.47 10.98 -17.09
N ALA A 65 -5.04 10.59 -18.21
CA ALA A 65 -6.45 10.22 -18.34
C ALA A 65 -6.84 9.05 -17.43
N THR A 66 -8.13 8.92 -17.11
CA THR A 66 -8.65 7.76 -16.38
C THR A 66 -8.37 6.49 -17.20
N GLY A 67 -7.90 5.43 -16.52
CA GLY A 67 -7.57 4.16 -17.17
C GLY A 67 -6.18 4.08 -17.82
N CYS A 68 -5.35 5.14 -17.81
CA CYS A 68 -4.00 5.12 -18.40
C CYS A 68 -2.93 4.38 -17.56
N GLY A 69 -3.31 3.63 -16.53
CA GLY A 69 -2.38 2.78 -15.79
C GLY A 69 -1.77 3.38 -14.52
N LYS A 70 -2.17 4.59 -14.07
CA LYS A 70 -1.62 5.22 -12.83
C LYS A 70 -1.76 4.33 -11.59
N SER A 71 -2.94 3.78 -11.37
CA SER A 71 -3.19 2.87 -10.24
C SER A 71 -2.41 1.55 -10.37
N THR A 72 -2.24 1.06 -11.60
CA THR A 72 -1.43 -0.12 -11.89
C THR A 72 0.05 0.15 -11.56
N LEU A 73 0.54 1.33 -11.92
CA LEU A 73 1.91 1.74 -11.59
C LEU A 73 2.13 1.79 -10.08
N MET A 74 1.16 2.34 -9.32
CA MET A 74 1.20 2.32 -7.85
C MET A 74 1.22 0.88 -7.31
N ARG A 75 0.40 -0.03 -7.87
CA ARG A 75 0.38 -1.44 -7.45
C ARG A 75 1.70 -2.15 -7.71
N LEU A 76 2.36 -1.87 -8.84
CA LEU A 76 3.70 -2.37 -9.14
C LEU A 76 4.74 -1.87 -8.14
N MET A 77 4.73 -0.56 -7.83
CA MET A 77 5.63 0.03 -6.83
C MET A 77 5.37 -0.52 -5.42
N LEU A 78 4.14 -0.89 -5.07
CA LEU A 78 3.79 -1.50 -3.78
C LEU A 78 4.04 -3.02 -3.74
N GLY A 79 4.45 -3.62 -4.87
CA GLY A 79 4.66 -5.06 -4.98
C GLY A 79 3.37 -5.88 -4.89
N PHE A 80 2.21 -5.30 -5.20
CA PHE A 80 0.95 -6.05 -5.35
C PHE A 80 0.85 -6.74 -6.70
N GLU A 81 1.62 -6.26 -7.67
CA GLU A 81 1.77 -6.87 -8.99
C GLU A 81 3.25 -7.06 -9.31
N THR A 82 3.55 -8.07 -10.11
CA THR A 82 4.89 -8.36 -10.59
C THR A 82 4.96 -8.06 -12.08
N PRO A 83 5.89 -7.22 -12.56
CA PRO A 83 6.00 -6.92 -13.98
C PRO A 83 6.43 -8.18 -14.77
N GLN A 84 5.96 -8.33 -16.00
CA GLN A 84 6.41 -9.39 -16.89
C GLN A 84 7.77 -9.09 -17.52
N LYS A 85 8.15 -7.80 -17.61
CA LYS A 85 9.47 -7.36 -18.06
C LYS A 85 9.94 -6.21 -17.17
N GLY A 86 11.25 -6.06 -17.06
CA GLY A 86 11.88 -5.05 -16.25
C GLY A 86 11.83 -5.36 -14.77
N ALA A 87 12.18 -4.38 -13.94
CA ALA A 87 12.20 -4.53 -12.49
C ALA A 87 11.87 -3.22 -11.78
N VAL A 88 11.42 -3.34 -10.53
CA VAL A 88 11.16 -2.20 -9.63
C VAL A 88 12.18 -2.25 -8.51
N TYR A 89 12.83 -1.13 -8.23
CA TYR A 89 13.86 -1.03 -7.21
C TYR A 89 13.45 -0.01 -6.12
N PHE A 90 13.77 -0.37 -4.88
CA PHE A 90 13.75 0.55 -3.73
C PHE A 90 15.16 0.74 -3.19
N ASP A 91 15.63 1.98 -3.18
CA ASP A 91 17.00 2.34 -2.76
C ASP A 91 18.06 1.46 -3.46
N GLY A 92 17.86 1.17 -4.75
CA GLY A 92 18.74 0.35 -5.59
C GLY A 92 18.64 -1.16 -5.37
N ARG A 93 17.67 -1.64 -4.57
CA ARG A 93 17.41 -3.08 -4.35
C ARG A 93 16.16 -3.51 -5.08
N ASP A 94 16.24 -4.60 -5.84
CA ASP A 94 15.08 -5.18 -6.52
C ASP A 94 14.01 -5.60 -5.51
N ILE A 95 12.79 -5.11 -5.71
CA ILE A 95 11.62 -5.40 -4.86
C ILE A 95 11.36 -6.92 -4.78
N ALA A 96 11.67 -7.68 -5.82
CA ALA A 96 11.52 -9.13 -5.85
C ALA A 96 12.40 -9.84 -4.81
N SER A 97 13.52 -9.21 -4.41
CA SER A 97 14.45 -9.73 -3.40
C SER A 97 14.12 -9.30 -1.97
N LEU A 98 13.16 -8.37 -1.80
CA LEU A 98 12.82 -7.78 -0.50
C LEU A 98 11.64 -8.51 0.16
N ASP A 99 11.65 -8.54 1.49
CA ASP A 99 10.45 -8.87 2.25
C ASP A 99 9.44 -7.74 2.13
N LEU A 100 8.39 -7.95 1.32
CA LEU A 100 7.39 -6.95 1.01
C LEU A 100 6.60 -6.49 2.24
N LYS A 101 6.43 -7.36 3.24
CA LYS A 101 5.77 -6.99 4.50
C LYS A 101 6.58 -5.94 5.26
N SER A 102 7.90 -6.12 5.35
CA SER A 102 8.78 -5.14 5.99
C SER A 102 8.90 -3.85 5.18
N LEU A 103 8.93 -3.95 3.85
CA LEU A 103 8.93 -2.79 2.96
C LEU A 103 7.67 -1.95 3.13
N ARG A 104 6.48 -2.57 3.02
CA ARG A 104 5.18 -1.87 3.13
C ARG A 104 4.97 -1.22 4.49
N ARG A 105 5.53 -1.76 5.57
CA ARG A 105 5.52 -1.12 6.90
C ARG A 105 6.27 0.22 6.94
N ARG A 106 7.12 0.50 5.96
CA ARG A 106 7.87 1.77 5.84
C ARG A 106 7.21 2.75 4.88
N MET A 107 6.05 2.39 4.32
CA MET A 107 5.35 3.17 3.32
C MET A 107 3.96 3.53 3.81
N GLY A 108 3.62 4.81 3.77
CA GLY A 108 2.24 5.25 3.96
C GLY A 108 1.52 5.28 2.61
N VAL A 109 0.33 4.69 2.54
CA VAL A 109 -0.50 4.66 1.33
C VAL A 109 -1.90 5.13 1.65
N VAL A 110 -2.37 6.15 0.92
CA VAL A 110 -3.77 6.59 0.96
C VAL A 110 -4.46 6.13 -0.31
N MET A 111 -5.44 5.24 -0.15
CA MET A 111 -6.21 4.69 -1.26
C MET A 111 -7.43 5.57 -1.54
N GLN A 112 -7.83 5.65 -2.83
CA GLN A 112 -9.00 6.43 -3.25
C GLN A 112 -10.29 5.93 -2.59
N ASP A 113 -10.44 4.61 -2.45
CA ASP A 113 -11.62 3.94 -1.89
C ASP A 113 -11.32 3.37 -0.50
N GLY A 114 -10.48 4.06 0.29
CA GLY A 114 -10.15 3.66 1.65
C GLY A 114 -11.42 3.56 2.51
N LYS A 115 -11.59 2.44 3.21
CA LYS A 115 -12.69 2.22 4.15
C LYS A 115 -12.14 2.05 5.54
N LEU A 116 -12.90 2.53 6.52
CA LEU A 116 -12.60 2.28 7.92
C LEU A 116 -13.15 0.91 8.32
N PHE A 117 -12.42 0.25 9.20
CA PHE A 117 -12.86 -1.01 9.79
C PHE A 117 -13.84 -0.73 10.94
N SER A 118 -14.74 -1.68 11.19
CA SER A 118 -15.60 -1.64 12.37
C SER A 118 -14.75 -1.65 13.64
N GLY A 119 -15.00 -0.73 14.55
CA GLY A 119 -14.22 -0.50 15.76
C GLY A 119 -14.23 0.97 16.16
N ASP A 120 -13.26 1.40 16.95
CA ASP A 120 -13.10 2.82 17.27
C ASP A 120 -12.03 3.50 16.40
N ILE A 121 -11.92 4.82 16.50
CA ILE A 121 -10.92 5.59 15.75
C ILE A 121 -9.50 5.14 16.13
N TYR A 122 -9.24 4.92 17.42
CA TYR A 122 -7.94 4.46 17.90
C TYR A 122 -7.51 3.14 17.24
N SER A 123 -8.38 2.13 17.23
CA SER A 123 -8.09 0.84 16.61
C SER A 123 -7.88 0.93 15.09
N ASN A 124 -8.58 1.85 14.42
CA ASN A 124 -8.36 2.13 13.00
C ASN A 124 -7.00 2.79 12.73
N ILE A 125 -6.58 3.76 13.55
CA ILE A 125 -5.28 4.41 13.42
C ILE A 125 -4.14 3.41 13.69
N THR A 126 -4.31 2.55 14.70
CA THR A 126 -3.26 1.63 15.15
C THR A 126 -3.31 0.25 14.49
N ILE A 127 -4.18 0.03 13.51
CA ILE A 127 -4.44 -1.29 12.90
C ILE A 127 -3.18 -1.99 12.37
N SER A 128 -2.24 -1.23 11.81
CA SER A 128 -0.97 -1.75 11.32
C SER A 128 0.14 -1.81 12.38
N ALA A 129 -0.10 -1.18 13.54
CA ALA A 129 0.85 -1.03 14.63
C ALA A 129 0.12 -1.06 15.99
N PRO A 130 -0.48 -2.21 16.39
CA PRO A 130 -1.35 -2.31 17.57
C PRO A 130 -0.62 -2.12 18.90
N TRP A 131 0.70 -1.98 18.87
CA TRP A 131 1.53 -1.66 20.04
C TRP A 131 1.65 -0.16 20.33
N LEU A 132 1.14 0.71 19.44
CA LEU A 132 1.16 2.15 19.64
C LEU A 132 0.26 2.55 20.80
N THR A 133 0.75 3.52 21.57
CA THR A 133 0.02 4.12 22.69
C THR A 133 -1.05 5.10 22.21
N MET A 134 -1.94 5.49 23.12
CA MET A 134 -2.96 6.52 22.83
C MET A 134 -2.30 7.87 22.48
N ASP A 135 -1.21 8.22 23.13
CA ASP A 135 -0.49 9.49 22.87
C ASP A 135 0.13 9.50 21.48
N GLU A 136 0.74 8.38 21.04
CA GLU A 136 1.28 8.24 19.69
C GLU A 136 0.16 8.26 18.62
N ALA A 137 -1.03 7.73 18.92
CA ALA A 137 -2.18 7.83 18.05
C ALA A 137 -2.66 9.29 17.92
N TRP A 138 -2.64 10.06 19.01
CA TRP A 138 -2.93 11.50 18.98
C TRP A 138 -1.88 12.27 18.17
N GLU A 139 -0.60 11.98 18.33
CA GLU A 139 0.46 12.58 17.51
C GLU A 139 0.25 12.33 16.02
N ALA A 140 -0.12 11.09 15.65
CA ALA A 140 -0.44 10.75 14.27
C ALA A 140 -1.65 11.54 13.74
N ALA A 141 -2.70 11.71 14.55
CA ALA A 141 -3.86 12.51 14.22
C ALA A 141 -3.55 14.00 14.06
N GLU A 142 -2.66 14.56 14.90
CA GLU A 142 -2.13 15.92 14.76
C GLU A 142 -1.39 16.11 13.43
N LEU A 143 -0.47 15.19 13.11
CA LEU A 143 0.29 15.22 11.86
C LEU A 143 -0.63 15.10 10.63
N ALA A 144 -1.70 14.32 10.73
CA ALA A 144 -2.70 14.18 9.67
C ALA A 144 -3.69 15.36 9.60
N GLY A 145 -3.69 16.27 10.59
CA GLY A 145 -4.57 17.43 10.64
C GLY A 145 -6.02 17.13 11.02
N ILE A 146 -6.30 15.93 11.58
CA ILE A 146 -7.67 15.49 11.96
C ILE A 146 -7.91 15.50 13.48
N ALA A 147 -6.92 15.84 14.29
CA ALA A 147 -7.03 15.77 15.75
C ALA A 147 -8.16 16.62 16.30
N GLU A 148 -8.37 17.83 15.78
CA GLU A 148 -9.45 18.73 16.23
C GLU A 148 -10.83 18.17 15.92
N ASP A 149 -11.01 17.51 14.78
CA ASP A 149 -12.28 16.87 14.43
C ASP A 149 -12.59 15.72 15.37
N ILE A 150 -11.57 14.92 15.70
CA ILE A 150 -11.69 13.82 16.68
C ILE A 150 -12.00 14.36 18.07
N ARG A 151 -11.38 15.47 18.53
CA ARG A 151 -11.66 16.09 19.83
C ARG A 151 -13.10 16.61 19.97
N ARG A 152 -13.72 17.03 18.87
CA ARG A 152 -15.11 17.48 18.84
C ARG A 152 -16.12 16.34 18.94
N MET A 153 -15.68 15.10 18.69
CA MET A 153 -16.54 13.94 18.82
C MET A 153 -16.77 13.59 20.30
N PRO A 154 -17.99 13.19 20.71
CA PRO A 154 -18.33 12.95 22.14
C PRO A 154 -17.41 11.93 22.83
N MET A 155 -16.91 10.96 22.09
CA MET A 155 -16.02 9.89 22.62
C MET A 155 -14.58 10.03 22.15
N GLY A 156 -14.20 11.10 21.43
CA GLY A 156 -12.86 11.33 20.93
C GLY A 156 -12.32 10.10 20.15
N MET A 157 -11.11 9.64 20.49
CA MET A 157 -10.49 8.45 19.86
C MET A 157 -11.32 7.16 20.04
N HIS A 158 -12.19 7.08 21.02
CA HIS A 158 -13.07 5.92 21.27
C HIS A 158 -14.42 6.03 20.55
N THR A 159 -14.58 7.00 19.66
CA THR A 159 -15.77 7.08 18.82
C THR A 159 -15.89 5.86 17.95
N ILE A 160 -17.03 5.16 18.05
CA ILE A 160 -17.29 3.93 17.31
C ILE A 160 -17.58 4.23 15.85
N ILE A 161 -16.91 3.54 14.97
CA ILE A 161 -17.08 3.56 13.53
C ILE A 161 -17.77 2.25 13.12
N SER A 162 -18.88 2.34 12.43
CA SER A 162 -19.55 1.20 11.81
C SER A 162 -19.14 1.06 10.35
N GLU A 163 -19.09 -0.16 9.85
CA GLU A 163 -18.72 -0.46 8.46
C GLU A 163 -19.67 0.30 7.50
N GLY A 164 -19.11 1.14 6.64
CA GLY A 164 -19.87 1.93 5.67
C GLY A 164 -20.36 3.30 6.15
N SER A 165 -20.11 3.70 7.39
CA SER A 165 -20.30 5.09 7.81
C SER A 165 -19.15 5.93 7.26
N GLY A 166 -19.41 6.68 6.18
CA GLY A 166 -18.60 7.84 5.85
C GLY A 166 -18.76 8.87 6.97
N LEU A 167 -17.65 9.44 7.43
CA LEU A 167 -17.63 10.60 8.30
C LEU A 167 -18.07 11.85 7.51
#